data_8a3f519d01f319142b56f0d586af767d
#
_entry.id   8a3f519d01f319142b56f0d586af767d
#
_cell.length_a   1.000
_cell.length_b   1.000
_cell.length_c   1.000
_cell.angle_alpha   90.00
_cell.angle_beta   90.00
_cell.angle_gamma   90.00
#
_symmetry.space_group_name_H-M   'P 1'
#
loop_
_entity.id
_entity.type
_entity.pdbx_description
1 polymer ?
#
loop_
_entity_poly.entity_id
_entity_poly.type
_entity_poly.pdbx_seq_one_letter_code
_entity_poly.pdbx_strand_id
1 'polypeptide(L)'
;MNSFSDKQQADYTRTLQKGLAFVRSFHGRLTGDTGSRPENIRRLKEELETADAIVIGAGAGLSTAAGYTYSGERFDQYFFDFKERLGLTDMYSGGFYPFPDDETRWAFWARNIYVNRYMAPAKPVYDDLLALVRDRDYFVITTNVDHCFQRAGFDQNRLFYTQGDYGLFQSADGRIKKTYDNETWVREAMAAQRFIPDENGVFQVPKDRLIAMRVPGELIPICPDGGAVAMNLRVDDTFVEDAGWHAAAQRYAEFLRAKEGKHILFLELGVGSNTPVFYVLNPIRPKMAKNSRFYPENGYFMKELSRITDSERLRRCA
;
A
#
# COMPACT_ATOMS: atom_id res chain seq x y z
N MET A 1 31.51 -16.63 1.00
CA MET A 1 30.97 -15.87 -0.15
C MET A 1 30.27 -16.86 -1.06
N ASN A 2 28.98 -17.07 -0.88
CA ASN A 2 28.20 -17.90 -1.81
C ASN A 2 27.78 -16.99 -2.97
N SER A 3 28.37 -17.21 -4.15
CA SER A 3 27.94 -16.58 -5.39
C SER A 3 26.52 -17.07 -5.69
N PHE A 4 25.60 -16.14 -5.93
CA PHE A 4 24.30 -16.45 -6.53
C PHE A 4 24.50 -17.37 -7.75
N SER A 5 23.56 -18.29 -7.98
CA SER A 5 23.54 -18.93 -9.29
C SER A 5 23.25 -17.82 -10.31
N ASP A 6 23.98 -17.82 -11.43
CA ASP A 6 23.81 -16.83 -12.51
C ASP A 6 22.34 -16.68 -12.94
N LYS A 7 21.54 -17.73 -12.76
CA LYS A 7 20.11 -17.75 -13.03
C LYS A 7 19.29 -16.88 -12.06
N GLN A 8 19.58 -16.92 -10.75
CA GLN A 8 18.87 -16.10 -9.75
C GLN A 8 19.19 -14.63 -9.91
N GLN A 9 20.44 -14.30 -10.23
CA GLN A 9 20.85 -12.93 -10.50
C GLN A 9 20.24 -12.38 -11.79
N ALA A 10 20.14 -13.22 -12.83
CA ALA A 10 19.49 -12.86 -14.09
C ALA A 10 17.97 -12.64 -13.92
N ASP A 11 17.28 -13.46 -13.13
CA ASP A 11 15.86 -13.32 -12.87
C ASP A 11 15.55 -12.08 -12.02
N TYR A 12 16.38 -11.75 -11.02
CA TYR A 12 16.29 -10.53 -10.25
C TYR A 12 16.49 -9.29 -11.12
N THR A 13 17.56 -9.27 -11.93
CA THR A 13 17.86 -8.18 -12.88
C THR A 13 16.73 -8.01 -13.91
N ARG A 14 16.17 -9.10 -14.41
CA ARG A 14 15.06 -9.08 -15.37
C ARG A 14 13.79 -8.50 -14.74
N THR A 15 13.49 -8.83 -13.49
CA THR A 15 12.34 -8.30 -12.74
C THR A 15 12.49 -6.80 -12.52
N LEU A 16 13.67 -6.33 -12.11
CA LEU A 16 13.97 -4.89 -11.98
C LEU A 16 13.88 -4.15 -13.33
N GLN A 17 14.42 -4.72 -14.41
CA GLN A 17 14.35 -4.11 -15.74
C GLN A 17 12.92 -4.04 -16.29
N LYS A 18 12.10 -5.07 -16.07
CA LYS A 18 10.69 -5.05 -16.45
C LYS A 18 9.92 -3.96 -15.69
N GLY A 19 10.13 -3.84 -14.39
CA GLY A 19 9.54 -2.76 -13.57
C GLY A 19 9.94 -1.38 -14.07
N LEU A 20 11.23 -1.14 -14.32
CA LEU A 20 11.75 0.14 -14.83
C LEU A 20 11.28 0.45 -16.27
N ALA A 21 11.23 -0.54 -17.15
CA ALA A 21 10.76 -0.37 -18.53
C ALA A 21 9.25 -0.04 -18.57
N PHE A 22 8.46 -0.69 -17.71
CA PHE A 22 7.04 -0.42 -17.58
C PHE A 22 6.79 1.01 -17.07
N VAL A 23 7.51 1.47 -16.05
CA VAL A 23 7.45 2.86 -15.55
C VAL A 23 7.77 3.87 -16.64
N ARG A 24 8.81 3.62 -17.46
CA ARG A 24 9.21 4.52 -18.56
C ARG A 24 8.19 4.59 -19.69
N SER A 25 7.49 3.49 -20.00
CA SER A 25 6.53 3.43 -21.11
C SER A 25 5.24 4.23 -20.87
N PHE A 26 4.91 4.51 -19.62
CA PHE A 26 3.69 5.20 -19.21
C PHE A 26 3.85 6.70 -18.97
N HIS A 27 5.06 7.18 -18.69
CA HIS A 27 5.30 8.62 -18.44
C HIS A 27 4.87 9.55 -19.59
N GLY A 28 4.73 9.02 -20.80
CA GLY A 28 4.36 9.79 -21.98
C GLY A 28 2.87 9.83 -22.33
N ARG A 29 1.98 9.09 -21.63
CA ARG A 29 0.58 8.95 -22.01
C ARG A 29 -0.46 9.56 -21.06
N LEU A 30 -0.06 10.05 -19.90
CA LEU A 30 -0.97 10.51 -18.83
C LEU A 30 -0.91 12.02 -18.54
N THR A 31 -0.11 12.77 -19.28
CA THR A 31 -0.06 14.24 -19.14
C THR A 31 -0.91 14.93 -20.20
N GLY A 32 -2.23 14.77 -20.14
CA GLY A 32 -3.11 15.78 -20.70
C GLY A 32 -3.12 16.95 -19.71
N ASP A 33 -2.51 18.08 -20.06
CA ASP A 33 -2.69 19.32 -19.32
C ASP A 33 -4.18 19.70 -19.38
N THR A 34 -4.85 19.63 -18.23
CA THR A 34 -6.29 19.84 -18.12
C THR A 34 -6.65 21.21 -17.53
N GLY A 35 -5.70 22.13 -17.50
CA GLY A 35 -5.91 23.49 -16.99
C GLY A 35 -4.95 23.89 -15.86
N SER A 36 -5.10 25.11 -15.37
CA SER A 36 -4.28 25.60 -14.25
C SER A 36 -4.62 24.86 -12.95
N ARG A 37 -3.64 24.70 -12.07
CA ARG A 37 -3.81 24.04 -10.77
C ARG A 37 -4.97 24.59 -9.93
N PRO A 38 -5.16 25.92 -9.79
CA PRO A 38 -6.31 26.50 -9.07
C PRO A 38 -7.65 26.11 -9.71
N GLU A 39 -7.72 26.06 -11.03
CA GLU A 39 -8.93 25.65 -11.76
C GLU A 39 -9.28 24.18 -11.54
N ASN A 40 -8.29 23.31 -11.57
CA ASN A 40 -8.46 21.88 -11.30
C ASN A 40 -8.96 21.63 -9.87
N ILE A 41 -8.42 22.34 -8.88
CA ILE A 41 -8.89 22.27 -7.48
C ILE A 41 -10.35 22.77 -7.38
N ARG A 42 -10.70 23.89 -8.01
CA ARG A 42 -12.08 24.39 -8.03
C ARG A 42 -13.04 23.37 -8.63
N ARG A 43 -12.69 22.79 -9.80
CA ARG A 43 -13.50 21.76 -10.46
C ARG A 43 -13.67 20.52 -9.61
N LEU A 44 -12.60 20.03 -8.95
CA LEU A 44 -12.72 18.89 -8.06
C LEU A 44 -13.63 19.20 -6.85
N LYS A 45 -13.55 20.40 -6.29
CA LYS A 45 -14.44 20.82 -5.21
C LYS A 45 -15.91 20.79 -5.65
N GLU A 46 -16.21 21.32 -6.83
CA GLU A 46 -17.54 21.27 -7.43
C GLU A 46 -18.03 19.83 -7.66
N GLU A 47 -17.15 18.94 -8.16
CA GLU A 47 -17.47 17.52 -8.35
C GLU A 47 -17.70 16.79 -7.02
N LEU A 48 -16.88 17.07 -5.99
CA LEU A 48 -17.09 16.53 -4.64
C LEU A 48 -18.44 16.97 -4.04
N GLU A 49 -18.87 18.23 -4.33
CA GLU A 49 -20.13 18.78 -3.82
C GLU A 49 -21.36 18.22 -4.55
N THR A 50 -21.24 17.94 -5.86
CA THR A 50 -22.38 17.61 -6.73
C THR A 50 -22.52 16.11 -7.03
N ALA A 51 -21.50 15.30 -6.77
CA ALA A 51 -21.56 13.86 -7.01
C ALA A 51 -22.56 13.15 -6.08
N ASP A 52 -23.35 12.24 -6.63
CA ASP A 52 -24.25 11.35 -5.90
C ASP A 52 -23.45 10.29 -5.10
N ALA A 53 -22.25 9.94 -5.58
CA ALA A 53 -21.35 9.01 -4.93
C ALA A 53 -19.90 9.24 -5.34
N ILE A 54 -18.96 8.80 -4.51
CA ILE A 54 -17.52 8.94 -4.73
C ILE A 54 -16.86 7.55 -4.69
N VAL A 55 -16.11 7.20 -5.72
CA VAL A 55 -15.24 6.02 -5.72
C VAL A 55 -13.78 6.49 -5.66
N ILE A 56 -13.13 6.17 -4.56
CA ILE A 56 -11.71 6.49 -4.35
C ILE A 56 -10.87 5.31 -4.81
N GLY A 57 -10.01 5.52 -5.80
CA GLY A 57 -8.98 4.59 -6.22
C GLY A 57 -7.63 5.02 -5.68
N ALA A 58 -7.01 4.21 -4.82
CA ALA A 58 -5.76 4.58 -4.19
C ALA A 58 -4.62 3.62 -4.55
N GLY A 59 -3.45 4.20 -4.83
CA GLY A 59 -2.20 3.50 -5.07
C GLY A 59 -1.07 3.97 -4.16
N ALA A 60 0.11 3.38 -4.32
CA ALA A 60 1.28 3.59 -3.44
C ALA A 60 1.72 5.05 -3.31
N GLY A 61 1.42 5.92 -4.30
CA GLY A 61 1.72 7.35 -4.22
C GLY A 61 0.97 8.07 -3.10
N LEU A 62 -0.23 7.61 -2.70
CA LEU A 62 -0.96 8.15 -1.56
C LEU A 62 -0.21 7.85 -0.26
N SER A 63 0.26 6.63 -0.07
CA SER A 63 1.07 6.24 1.09
C SER A 63 2.42 6.95 1.11
N THR A 64 3.05 7.13 -0.06
CA THR A 64 4.27 7.93 -0.18
C THR A 64 4.04 9.39 0.28
N ALA A 65 2.90 9.99 -0.08
CA ALA A 65 2.52 11.32 0.40
C ALA A 65 2.33 11.36 1.93
N ALA A 66 1.85 10.27 2.53
CA ALA A 66 1.73 10.09 3.98
C ALA A 66 3.06 9.80 4.70
N GLY A 67 4.16 9.61 3.95
CA GLY A 67 5.50 9.37 4.48
C GLY A 67 5.99 7.93 4.37
N TYR A 68 5.21 7.02 3.81
CA TYR A 68 5.64 5.63 3.58
C TYR A 68 6.49 5.53 2.30
N THR A 69 7.76 5.93 2.41
CA THR A 69 8.74 5.77 1.34
C THR A 69 9.44 4.42 1.47
N TYR A 70 9.69 3.73 0.36
CA TYR A 70 10.43 2.47 0.34
C TYR A 70 11.95 2.68 0.33
N SER A 71 12.42 3.89 0.01
CA SER A 71 13.83 4.26 -0.07
C SER A 71 14.12 5.52 0.75
N GLY A 72 15.39 5.95 0.78
CA GLY A 72 15.85 7.14 1.50
C GLY A 72 15.95 6.91 3.00
N GLU A 73 15.76 7.96 3.80
CA GLU A 73 16.02 7.98 5.24
C GLU A 73 15.35 6.80 6.00
N ARG A 74 14.10 6.50 5.68
CA ARG A 74 13.34 5.43 6.31
C ARG A 74 13.93 4.04 6.05
N PHE A 75 14.41 3.79 4.81
CA PHE A 75 15.16 2.58 4.48
C PHE A 75 16.52 2.57 5.18
N ASP A 76 17.28 3.66 5.10
CA ASP A 76 18.60 3.79 5.71
C ASP A 76 18.57 3.65 7.25
N GLN A 77 17.44 3.98 7.89
CA GLN A 77 17.26 3.81 9.33
C GLN A 77 17.09 2.34 9.71
N TYR A 78 16.20 1.60 9.05
CA TYR A 78 15.81 0.26 9.48
C TYR A 78 16.54 -0.88 8.75
N PHE A 79 17.21 -0.59 7.62
CA PHE A 79 17.82 -1.60 6.75
C PHE A 79 19.30 -1.30 6.41
N PHE A 80 19.97 -0.48 7.21
CA PHE A 80 21.36 -0.10 6.95
C PHE A 80 22.31 -1.31 6.84
N ASP A 81 22.10 -2.33 7.65
CA ASP A 81 22.89 -3.57 7.63
C ASP A 81 22.62 -4.41 6.36
N PHE A 82 21.39 -4.47 5.88
CA PHE A 82 21.04 -5.06 4.58
C PHE A 82 21.64 -4.28 3.42
N LYS A 83 21.64 -2.94 3.51
CA LYS A 83 22.30 -2.07 2.54
C LYS A 83 23.82 -2.32 2.48
N GLU A 84 24.48 -2.34 3.63
CA GLU A 84 25.93 -2.48 3.73
C GLU A 84 26.41 -3.89 3.33
N ARG A 85 25.67 -4.95 3.71
CA ARG A 85 26.11 -6.34 3.52
C ARG A 85 25.61 -6.98 2.25
N LEU A 86 24.40 -6.62 1.79
CA LEU A 86 23.74 -7.23 0.64
C LEU A 86 23.54 -6.24 -0.53
N GLY A 87 23.87 -4.96 -0.35
CA GLY A 87 23.72 -3.95 -1.39
C GLY A 87 22.28 -3.59 -1.71
N LEU A 88 21.32 -3.84 -0.80
CA LEU A 88 19.93 -3.46 -1.01
C LEU A 88 19.80 -1.93 -1.02
N THR A 89 18.91 -1.41 -1.87
CA THR A 89 18.73 0.04 -2.06
C THR A 89 17.37 0.55 -1.61
N ASP A 90 16.41 -0.35 -1.48
CA ASP A 90 15.03 -0.03 -1.11
C ASP A 90 14.25 -1.28 -0.63
N MET A 91 13.13 -1.04 0.04
CA MET A 91 12.30 -2.11 0.59
C MET A 91 11.53 -2.90 -0.49
N TYR A 92 11.20 -2.27 -1.62
CA TYR A 92 10.42 -2.93 -2.67
C TYR A 92 11.27 -3.97 -3.40
N SER A 93 12.45 -3.57 -3.89
CA SER A 93 13.38 -4.50 -4.55
C SER A 93 13.90 -5.56 -3.58
N GLY A 94 14.08 -5.19 -2.30
CA GLY A 94 14.46 -6.13 -1.23
C GLY A 94 13.46 -7.25 -1.03
N GLY A 95 12.16 -7.03 -1.25
CA GLY A 95 11.13 -8.06 -1.18
C GLY A 95 11.31 -9.21 -2.19
N PHE A 96 12.03 -8.96 -3.28
CA PHE A 96 12.36 -9.95 -4.33
C PHE A 96 13.80 -10.45 -4.27
N TYR A 97 14.57 -10.00 -3.26
CA TYR A 97 15.97 -10.37 -3.14
C TYR A 97 16.10 -11.87 -2.78
N PRO A 98 17.00 -12.62 -3.45
CA PRO A 98 17.23 -14.02 -3.17
C PRO A 98 18.14 -14.17 -1.94
N PHE A 99 17.56 -14.08 -0.74
CA PHE A 99 18.29 -14.19 0.52
C PHE A 99 19.03 -15.53 0.66
N PRO A 100 20.17 -15.55 1.36
CA PRO A 100 20.99 -16.76 1.49
C PRO A 100 20.33 -17.87 2.33
N ASP A 101 19.44 -17.50 3.23
CA ASP A 101 18.71 -18.40 4.11
C ASP A 101 17.39 -17.78 4.60
N ASP A 102 16.53 -18.59 5.18
CA ASP A 102 15.21 -18.18 5.64
C ASP A 102 15.29 -17.24 6.87
N GLU A 103 16.26 -17.41 7.77
CA GLU A 103 16.40 -16.52 8.92
C GLU A 103 16.71 -15.08 8.49
N THR A 104 17.56 -14.92 7.46
CA THR A 104 17.87 -13.58 6.88
C THR A 104 16.67 -13.03 6.12
N ARG A 105 15.98 -13.87 5.34
CA ARG A 105 14.76 -13.49 4.61
C ARG A 105 13.67 -13.00 5.55
N TRP A 106 13.40 -13.73 6.61
CA TRP A 106 12.37 -13.37 7.58
C TRP A 106 12.75 -12.20 8.49
N ALA A 107 14.04 -11.98 8.72
CA ALA A 107 14.52 -10.74 9.35
C ALA A 107 14.21 -9.51 8.49
N PHE A 108 14.44 -9.57 7.18
CA PHE A 108 14.07 -8.52 6.26
C PHE A 108 12.55 -8.29 6.25
N TRP A 109 11.76 -9.35 6.11
CA TRP A 109 10.30 -9.25 6.07
C TRP A 109 9.70 -8.74 7.37
N ALA A 110 10.21 -9.13 8.53
CA ALA A 110 9.75 -8.59 9.82
C ALA A 110 9.88 -7.06 9.87
N ARG A 111 11.03 -6.52 9.47
CA ARG A 111 11.25 -5.06 9.39
C ARG A 111 10.36 -4.42 8.32
N ASN A 112 10.27 -5.01 7.13
CA ASN A 112 9.46 -4.48 6.03
C ASN A 112 7.98 -4.38 6.43
N ILE A 113 7.44 -5.45 7.02
CA ILE A 113 6.08 -5.45 7.55
C ILE A 113 5.95 -4.39 8.65
N TYR A 114 6.86 -4.40 9.63
CA TYR A 114 6.78 -3.49 10.76
C TYR A 114 6.71 -2.03 10.33
N VAL A 115 7.65 -1.59 9.52
CA VAL A 115 7.72 -0.18 9.10
C VAL A 115 6.58 0.22 8.16
N ASN A 116 6.06 -0.68 7.35
CA ASN A 116 5.01 -0.36 6.38
C ASN A 116 3.58 -0.64 6.86
N ARG A 117 3.42 -1.42 7.95
CA ARG A 117 2.11 -1.85 8.44
C ARG A 117 1.82 -1.40 9.87
N TYR A 118 2.81 -1.48 10.75
CA TYR A 118 2.60 -1.27 12.20
C TYR A 118 3.09 0.09 12.70
N MET A 119 4.00 0.76 12.02
CA MET A 119 4.32 2.16 12.31
C MET A 119 3.21 3.09 11.83
N ALA A 120 2.99 4.19 12.56
CA ALA A 120 2.06 5.22 12.13
C ALA A 120 2.61 6.04 10.95
N PRO A 121 1.75 6.56 10.06
CA PRO A 121 2.19 7.48 9.01
C PRO A 121 2.69 8.79 9.61
N ALA A 122 3.68 9.41 8.97
CA ALA A 122 4.25 10.67 9.42
C ALA A 122 3.33 11.89 9.18
N LYS A 123 2.34 11.75 8.29
CA LYS A 123 1.45 12.85 7.89
C LYS A 123 0.00 12.36 7.84
N PRO A 124 -0.98 13.21 8.20
CA PRO A 124 -2.39 12.84 8.33
C PRO A 124 -3.15 12.78 6.99
N VAL A 125 -2.51 12.31 5.92
CA VAL A 125 -3.08 12.31 4.55
C VAL A 125 -4.37 11.49 4.47
N TYR A 126 -4.43 10.38 5.18
CA TYR A 126 -5.61 9.51 5.19
C TYR A 126 -6.72 10.06 6.07
N ASP A 127 -6.37 10.73 7.19
CA ASP A 127 -7.32 11.41 8.07
C ASP A 127 -7.97 12.60 7.34
N ASP A 128 -7.17 13.38 6.60
CA ASP A 128 -7.65 14.48 5.77
C ASP A 128 -8.59 13.98 4.66
N LEU A 129 -8.23 12.86 4.02
CA LEU A 129 -9.07 12.26 2.99
C LEU A 129 -10.40 11.74 3.59
N LEU A 130 -10.36 11.10 4.76
CA LEU A 130 -11.58 10.69 5.46
C LEU A 130 -12.46 11.89 5.80
N ALA A 131 -11.87 13.00 6.29
CA ALA A 131 -12.60 14.21 6.61
C ALA A 131 -13.35 14.80 5.40
N LEU A 132 -12.82 14.61 4.18
CA LEU A 132 -13.49 15.08 2.94
C LEU A 132 -14.71 14.23 2.56
N VAL A 133 -14.72 12.93 2.91
CA VAL A 133 -15.70 12.00 2.35
C VAL A 133 -16.60 11.33 3.40
N ARG A 134 -16.34 11.48 4.70
CA ARG A 134 -17.05 10.78 5.79
C ARG A 134 -18.58 10.96 5.75
N ASP A 135 -19.04 12.13 5.33
CA ASP A 135 -20.48 12.50 5.27
C ASP A 135 -21.04 12.30 3.85
N ARG A 136 -20.31 11.61 2.99
CA ARG A 136 -20.68 11.32 1.60
C ARG A 136 -20.94 9.84 1.40
N ASP A 137 -21.63 9.50 0.34
CA ASP A 137 -21.73 8.12 -0.11
C ASP A 137 -20.47 7.75 -0.90
N TYR A 138 -19.54 7.04 -0.27
CA TYR A 138 -18.25 6.71 -0.86
C TYR A 138 -17.96 5.21 -0.83
N PHE A 139 -17.04 4.79 -1.69
CA PHE A 139 -16.38 3.49 -1.63
C PHE A 139 -14.89 3.65 -1.96
N VAL A 140 -14.03 2.93 -1.24
CA VAL A 140 -12.58 2.91 -1.48
C VAL A 140 -12.19 1.57 -2.12
N ILE A 141 -11.45 1.64 -3.23
CA ILE A 141 -10.72 0.52 -3.78
C ILE A 141 -9.24 0.85 -3.81
N THR A 142 -8.40 -0.02 -3.28
CA THR A 142 -6.97 0.26 -3.17
C THR A 142 -6.09 -0.94 -3.50
N THR A 143 -4.93 -0.65 -4.09
CA THR A 143 -3.83 -1.61 -4.24
C THR A 143 -2.80 -1.50 -3.11
N ASN A 144 -3.00 -0.57 -2.17
CA ASN A 144 -2.14 -0.42 -1.01
C ASN A 144 -2.38 -1.55 0.00
N VAL A 145 -1.30 -2.02 0.59
CA VAL A 145 -1.27 -3.16 1.51
C VAL A 145 -0.83 -2.76 2.92
N ASP A 146 -0.79 -1.44 3.20
CA ASP A 146 -0.25 -0.82 4.42
C ASP A 146 -1.28 -0.58 5.52
N HIS A 147 -2.57 -0.87 5.26
CA HIS A 147 -3.66 -0.70 6.21
C HIS A 147 -3.97 0.76 6.62
N CYS A 148 -3.48 1.73 5.90
CA CYS A 148 -3.64 3.15 6.27
C CYS A 148 -5.11 3.61 6.26
N PHE A 149 -5.94 3.11 5.34
CA PHE A 149 -7.38 3.41 5.32
C PHE A 149 -8.08 2.93 6.59
N GLN A 150 -7.82 1.68 6.99
CA GLN A 150 -8.42 1.09 8.19
C GLN A 150 -7.96 1.85 9.46
N ARG A 151 -6.66 2.20 9.52
CA ARG A 151 -6.08 2.97 10.63
C ARG A 151 -6.68 4.36 10.76
N ALA A 152 -6.96 5.04 9.65
CA ALA A 152 -7.61 6.35 9.64
C ALA A 152 -9.11 6.28 9.98
N GLY A 153 -9.69 5.09 10.10
CA GLY A 153 -11.09 4.89 10.50
C GLY A 153 -12.09 4.92 9.35
N PHE A 154 -11.66 4.63 8.12
CA PHE A 154 -12.60 4.39 7.03
C PHE A 154 -13.48 3.18 7.32
N ASP A 155 -14.75 3.26 6.93
CA ASP A 155 -15.69 2.14 7.08
C ASP A 155 -15.20 0.92 6.28
N GLN A 156 -14.91 -0.17 6.98
CA GLN A 156 -14.41 -1.40 6.35
C GLN A 156 -15.43 -2.06 5.40
N ASN A 157 -16.71 -1.77 5.56
CA ASN A 157 -17.74 -2.21 4.61
C ASN A 157 -17.71 -1.44 3.29
N ARG A 158 -17.02 -0.30 3.27
CA ARG A 158 -16.81 0.58 2.12
C ARG A 158 -15.36 0.57 1.62
N LEU A 159 -14.63 -0.51 1.92
CA LEU A 159 -13.22 -0.66 1.59
C LEU A 159 -12.95 -2.01 0.94
N PHE A 160 -12.23 -1.98 -0.19
CA PHE A 160 -11.70 -3.16 -0.87
C PHE A 160 -10.21 -2.98 -1.15
N TYR A 161 -9.36 -3.67 -0.41
CA TYR A 161 -7.91 -3.76 -0.63
C TYR A 161 -7.61 -5.01 -1.48
N THR A 162 -7.25 -4.79 -2.73
CA THR A 162 -7.27 -5.83 -3.77
C THR A 162 -6.03 -6.70 -3.81
N GLN A 163 -4.92 -6.24 -3.22
CA GLN A 163 -3.60 -6.88 -3.32
C GLN A 163 -3.11 -7.49 -1.99
N GLY A 164 -4.00 -7.67 -1.02
CA GLY A 164 -3.68 -8.22 0.29
C GLY A 164 -3.30 -7.15 1.33
N ASP A 165 -2.63 -7.56 2.39
CA ASP A 165 -2.21 -6.71 3.51
C ASP A 165 -0.85 -7.20 4.05
N TYR A 166 0.07 -6.30 4.34
CA TYR A 166 1.33 -6.63 5.03
C TYR A 166 1.10 -7.31 6.38
N GLY A 167 -0.04 -7.08 7.02
CA GLY A 167 -0.42 -7.70 8.29
C GLY A 167 -0.91 -9.14 8.18
N LEU A 168 -0.91 -9.73 6.98
CA LEU A 168 -1.43 -11.07 6.74
C LEU A 168 -0.36 -12.02 6.18
N PHE A 169 -0.29 -13.19 6.79
CA PHE A 169 0.33 -14.36 6.22
C PHE A 169 -0.70 -15.23 5.51
N GLN A 170 -0.23 -16.06 4.59
CA GLN A 170 -0.97 -17.14 3.95
C GLN A 170 -0.11 -18.40 3.89
N SER A 171 -0.71 -19.55 3.62
CA SER A 171 0.06 -20.73 3.24
C SER A 171 0.76 -20.50 1.90
N ALA A 172 2.01 -20.95 1.78
CA ALA A 172 2.69 -21.02 0.49
C ALA A 172 2.01 -22.03 -0.48
N ASP A 173 1.21 -22.96 0.05
CA ASP A 173 0.29 -23.78 -0.74
C ASP A 173 -1.00 -23.00 -1.02
N GLY A 174 -1.11 -22.40 -2.20
CA GLY A 174 -2.25 -21.59 -2.64
C GLY A 174 -3.61 -22.31 -2.66
N ARG A 175 -3.68 -23.61 -2.38
CA ARG A 175 -4.92 -24.37 -2.22
C ARG A 175 -5.62 -24.08 -0.88
N ILE A 176 -4.86 -23.66 0.14
CA ILE A 176 -5.38 -23.27 1.45
C ILE A 176 -5.85 -21.83 1.37
N LYS A 177 -7.17 -21.60 1.28
CA LYS A 177 -7.77 -20.29 1.08
C LYS A 177 -8.03 -19.55 2.41
N LYS A 178 -6.98 -19.43 3.25
CA LYS A 178 -7.02 -18.74 4.53
C LYS A 178 -5.84 -17.78 4.68
N THR A 179 -6.07 -16.71 5.42
CA THR A 179 -5.06 -15.74 5.84
C THR A 179 -4.95 -15.72 7.36
N TYR A 180 -3.81 -15.30 7.87
CA TYR A 180 -3.46 -15.31 9.30
C TYR A 180 -2.83 -13.98 9.66
N ASP A 181 -3.25 -13.40 10.78
CA ASP A 181 -2.62 -12.20 11.35
C ASP A 181 -1.17 -12.48 11.73
N ASN A 182 -0.30 -11.49 11.53
CA ASN A 182 1.14 -11.65 11.79
C ASN A 182 1.71 -10.65 12.81
N GLU A 183 0.90 -9.82 13.46
CA GLU A 183 1.40 -8.74 14.33
C GLU A 183 2.27 -9.27 15.48
N THR A 184 1.79 -10.29 16.18
CA THR A 184 2.55 -10.90 17.28
C THR A 184 3.91 -11.40 16.81
N TRP A 185 3.92 -12.18 15.73
CA TRP A 185 5.15 -12.68 15.13
C TRP A 185 6.11 -11.54 14.73
N VAL A 186 5.59 -10.50 14.09
CA VAL A 186 6.41 -9.35 13.65
C VAL A 186 7.08 -8.67 14.85
N ARG A 187 6.34 -8.46 15.95
CA ARG A 187 6.88 -7.84 17.16
C ARG A 187 7.96 -8.71 17.82
N GLU A 188 7.75 -10.00 17.90
CA GLU A 188 8.75 -10.96 18.40
C GLU A 188 10.00 -10.98 17.52
N ALA A 189 9.84 -11.02 16.20
CA ALA A 189 10.94 -11.00 15.25
C ALA A 189 11.72 -9.68 15.27
N MET A 190 11.06 -8.52 15.49
CA MET A 190 11.74 -7.23 15.69
C MET A 190 12.57 -7.24 16.99
N ALA A 191 12.01 -7.72 18.09
CA ALA A 191 12.71 -7.83 19.37
C ALA A 191 13.91 -8.79 19.29
N ALA A 192 13.76 -9.95 18.63
CA ALA A 192 14.83 -10.92 18.41
C ALA A 192 15.98 -10.34 17.58
N GLN A 193 15.70 -9.39 16.71
CA GLN A 193 16.71 -8.63 15.97
C GLN A 193 17.32 -7.48 16.78
N ARG A 194 16.98 -7.33 18.07
CA ARG A 194 17.48 -6.32 19.02
C ARG A 194 16.95 -4.90 18.78
N PHE A 195 15.85 -4.73 18.04
CA PHE A 195 15.13 -3.47 18.06
C PHE A 195 14.48 -3.28 19.44
N ILE A 196 14.48 -2.04 19.92
CA ILE A 196 14.03 -1.72 21.30
C ILE A 196 12.75 -0.88 21.20
N PRO A 197 11.62 -1.30 21.80
CA PRO A 197 10.43 -0.46 21.83
C PRO A 197 10.65 0.78 22.68
N ASP A 198 10.22 1.95 22.22
CA ASP A 198 10.16 3.17 23.01
C ASP A 198 8.93 3.17 23.95
N GLU A 199 8.70 4.27 24.64
CA GLU A 199 7.57 4.45 25.58
C GLU A 199 6.18 4.28 24.93
N ASN A 200 6.09 4.46 23.62
CA ASN A 200 4.86 4.28 22.84
C ASN A 200 4.79 2.89 22.17
N GLY A 201 5.75 2.00 22.45
CA GLY A 201 5.85 0.67 21.85
C GLY A 201 6.35 0.67 20.39
N VAL A 202 6.94 1.79 19.93
CA VAL A 202 7.52 1.90 18.60
C VAL A 202 8.97 1.40 18.65
N PHE A 203 9.27 0.37 17.84
CA PHE A 203 10.60 -0.20 17.78
C PHE A 203 11.60 0.77 17.14
N GLN A 204 12.68 1.02 17.85
CA GLN A 204 13.78 1.89 17.48
C GLN A 204 15.05 1.08 17.26
N VAL A 205 15.92 1.56 16.37
CA VAL A 205 17.29 1.05 16.26
C VAL A 205 18.06 1.43 17.54
N PRO A 206 18.74 0.48 18.21
CA PRO A 206 19.52 0.79 19.40
C PRO A 206 20.65 1.77 19.09
N LYS A 207 21.06 2.57 20.09
CA LYS A 207 22.06 3.64 19.90
C LYS A 207 23.42 3.12 19.41
N ASP A 208 23.78 1.91 19.81
CA ASP A 208 25.01 1.22 19.36
C ASP A 208 24.89 0.63 17.94
N ARG A 209 23.69 0.70 17.32
CA ARG A 209 23.35 0.11 16.01
C ARG A 209 23.66 -1.38 15.89
N LEU A 210 23.78 -2.10 17.01
CA LEU A 210 24.06 -3.53 17.03
C LEU A 210 22.75 -4.31 16.92
N ILE A 211 22.26 -4.49 15.71
CA ILE A 211 21.08 -5.30 15.39
C ILE A 211 21.48 -6.59 14.68
N ALA A 212 20.62 -7.61 14.79
CA ALA A 212 20.81 -8.88 14.11
C ALA A 212 20.10 -8.87 12.74
N MET A 213 20.80 -9.29 11.70
CA MET A 213 20.26 -9.43 10.35
C MET A 213 19.59 -10.80 10.11
N ARG A 214 19.31 -11.52 11.17
CA ARG A 214 18.70 -12.85 11.18
C ARG A 214 17.69 -12.94 12.33
N VAL A 215 16.60 -13.65 12.11
CA VAL A 215 15.76 -14.15 13.20
C VAL A 215 16.27 -15.52 13.66
N PRO A 216 16.06 -15.93 14.91
CA PRO A 216 16.30 -17.31 15.35
C PRO A 216 15.52 -18.31 14.51
N GLY A 217 16.04 -19.51 14.27
CA GLY A 217 15.40 -20.53 13.45
C GLY A 217 14.00 -20.94 13.94
N GLU A 218 13.78 -20.90 15.26
CA GLU A 218 12.46 -21.13 15.88
C GLU A 218 11.43 -20.03 15.60
N LEU A 219 11.85 -18.86 15.15
CA LEU A 219 10.98 -17.77 14.72
C LEU A 219 10.72 -17.76 13.20
N ILE A 220 11.23 -18.72 12.43
CA ILE A 220 10.79 -18.88 11.03
C ILE A 220 9.30 -19.24 11.08
N PRO A 221 8.40 -18.42 10.47
CA PRO A 221 6.98 -18.63 10.64
C PRO A 221 6.51 -19.90 9.92
N ILE A 222 5.64 -20.62 10.59
CA ILE A 222 4.97 -21.82 10.08
C ILE A 222 3.48 -21.53 10.02
N CYS A 223 2.85 -21.92 8.92
CA CYS A 223 1.42 -21.76 8.75
C CYS A 223 0.66 -22.58 9.83
N PRO A 224 -0.38 -22.02 10.47
CA PRO A 224 -1.20 -22.77 11.43
C PRO A 224 -1.82 -24.06 10.87
N ASP A 225 -2.10 -24.11 9.58
CA ASP A 225 -2.55 -25.33 8.88
C ASP A 225 -1.37 -26.24 8.44
N GLY A 226 -0.12 -25.91 8.84
CA GLY A 226 1.12 -26.62 8.49
C GLY A 226 1.74 -26.09 7.20
N GLY A 227 3.07 -26.34 7.06
CA GLY A 227 3.85 -25.93 5.89
C GLY A 227 4.41 -24.53 5.92
N ALA A 228 5.02 -24.13 4.81
CA ALA A 228 5.69 -22.84 4.67
C ALA A 228 4.68 -21.70 4.58
N VAL A 229 5.10 -20.55 5.13
CA VAL A 229 4.35 -19.30 5.08
C VAL A 229 4.80 -18.44 3.90
N ALA A 230 3.86 -17.75 3.29
CA ALA A 230 4.09 -16.64 2.37
C ALA A 230 3.37 -15.38 2.88
N MET A 231 3.79 -14.23 2.37
CA MET A 231 3.05 -12.97 2.56
C MET A 231 1.75 -13.02 1.75
N ASN A 232 0.64 -12.55 2.33
CA ASN A 232 -0.58 -12.36 1.55
C ASN A 232 -0.47 -11.07 0.72
N LEU A 233 0.36 -11.12 -0.28
CA LEU A 233 0.58 -10.05 -1.27
C LEU A 233 0.41 -10.61 -2.67
N ARG A 234 -0.34 -9.89 -3.52
CA ARG A 234 -0.57 -10.31 -4.91
C ARG A 234 0.65 -10.04 -5.78
N VAL A 235 1.60 -10.96 -5.74
CA VAL A 235 2.83 -10.93 -6.54
C VAL A 235 2.84 -11.98 -7.67
N ASP A 236 2.06 -13.05 -7.48
CA ASP A 236 1.92 -14.17 -8.42
C ASP A 236 0.57 -14.90 -8.25
N ASP A 237 0.44 -16.07 -8.88
CA ASP A 237 -0.79 -16.88 -8.90
C ASP A 237 -1.05 -17.63 -7.57
N THR A 238 -0.14 -17.54 -6.59
CA THR A 238 -0.33 -18.17 -5.27
C THR A 238 -1.12 -17.29 -4.30
N PHE A 239 -1.44 -16.06 -4.67
CA PHE A 239 -2.20 -15.13 -3.85
C PHE A 239 -3.53 -15.74 -3.39
N VAL A 240 -3.76 -15.70 -2.10
CA VAL A 240 -4.99 -16.21 -1.49
C VAL A 240 -6.04 -15.11 -1.42
N GLU A 241 -7.08 -15.27 -2.23
CA GLU A 241 -8.33 -14.52 -2.08
C GLU A 241 -9.19 -15.27 -1.06
N ASP A 242 -9.19 -14.81 0.17
CA ASP A 242 -9.98 -15.42 1.23
C ASP A 242 -11.46 -14.98 1.20
N ALA A 243 -12.26 -15.46 2.15
CA ALA A 243 -13.68 -15.11 2.23
C ALA A 243 -13.89 -13.61 2.44
N GLY A 244 -13.00 -12.94 3.18
CA GLY A 244 -13.03 -11.49 3.41
C GLY A 244 -12.78 -10.69 2.13
N TRP A 245 -11.80 -11.13 1.34
CA TRP A 245 -11.50 -10.54 0.05
C TRP A 245 -12.70 -10.64 -0.91
N HIS A 246 -13.31 -11.83 -1.03
CA HIS A 246 -14.49 -12.03 -1.89
C HIS A 246 -15.69 -11.20 -1.42
N ALA A 247 -15.92 -11.13 -0.11
CA ALA A 247 -16.99 -10.30 0.45
C ALA A 247 -16.77 -8.81 0.15
N ALA A 248 -15.54 -8.30 0.23
CA ALA A 248 -15.20 -6.91 -0.12
C ALA A 248 -15.39 -6.63 -1.62
N ALA A 249 -14.98 -7.56 -2.48
CA ALA A 249 -15.20 -7.47 -3.92
C ALA A 249 -16.70 -7.44 -4.27
N GLN A 250 -17.50 -8.25 -3.60
CA GLN A 250 -18.94 -8.27 -3.77
C GLN A 250 -19.58 -6.93 -3.35
N ARG A 251 -19.25 -6.39 -2.17
CA ARG A 251 -19.73 -5.08 -1.71
C ARG A 251 -19.39 -3.97 -2.68
N TYR A 252 -18.17 -3.96 -3.25
CA TYR A 252 -17.79 -3.00 -4.29
C TYR A 252 -18.67 -3.11 -5.54
N ALA A 253 -18.89 -4.33 -6.04
CA ALA A 253 -19.75 -4.56 -7.20
C ALA A 253 -21.22 -4.16 -6.95
N GLU A 254 -21.73 -4.38 -5.75
CA GLU A 254 -23.08 -3.97 -5.32
C GLU A 254 -23.18 -2.45 -5.22
N PHE A 255 -22.17 -1.78 -4.66
CA PHE A 255 -22.11 -0.31 -4.60
C PHE A 255 -22.19 0.29 -6.00
N LEU A 256 -21.39 -0.20 -6.95
CA LEU A 256 -21.42 0.30 -8.33
C LEU A 256 -22.77 0.08 -9.02
N ARG A 257 -23.37 -1.10 -8.83
CA ARG A 257 -24.72 -1.40 -9.40
C ARG A 257 -25.80 -0.50 -8.83
N ALA A 258 -25.78 -0.23 -7.51
CA ALA A 258 -26.73 0.66 -6.87
C ALA A 258 -26.62 2.12 -7.32
N LYS A 259 -25.49 2.50 -7.92
CA LYS A 259 -25.21 3.84 -8.44
C LYS A 259 -25.31 3.93 -9.98
N GLU A 260 -25.83 2.90 -10.64
CA GLU A 260 -26.03 2.94 -12.09
C GLU A 260 -26.96 4.11 -12.47
N GLY A 261 -26.54 4.92 -13.44
CA GLY A 261 -27.28 6.12 -13.88
C GLY A 261 -27.11 7.36 -13.00
N LYS A 262 -26.37 7.27 -11.88
CA LYS A 262 -26.04 8.40 -10.99
C LYS A 262 -24.77 9.11 -11.44
N HIS A 263 -24.58 10.33 -10.94
CA HIS A 263 -23.33 11.06 -11.09
C HIS A 263 -22.29 10.52 -10.08
N ILE A 264 -21.30 9.78 -10.57
CA ILE A 264 -20.24 9.21 -9.74
C ILE A 264 -18.93 9.94 -10.03
N LEU A 265 -18.30 10.45 -8.98
CA LEU A 265 -16.93 10.92 -9.03
C LEU A 265 -15.96 9.73 -8.82
N PHE A 266 -15.14 9.43 -9.82
CA PHE A 266 -13.99 8.51 -9.67
C PHE A 266 -12.74 9.32 -9.38
N LEU A 267 -12.24 9.23 -8.15
CA LEU A 267 -11.08 9.96 -7.66
C LEU A 267 -9.88 9.02 -7.52
N GLU A 268 -8.89 9.12 -8.40
CA GLU A 268 -7.63 8.35 -8.30
C GLU A 268 -6.56 9.16 -7.57
N LEU A 269 -5.98 8.55 -6.52
CA LEU A 269 -4.98 9.15 -5.67
C LEU A 269 -3.71 8.28 -5.60
N GLY A 270 -2.59 8.82 -6.08
CA GLY A 270 -1.31 8.14 -6.01
C GLY A 270 -1.24 6.83 -6.80
N VAL A 271 -2.10 6.66 -7.80
CA VAL A 271 -2.12 5.48 -8.68
C VAL A 271 -1.02 5.60 -9.71
N GLY A 272 -0.12 4.61 -9.73
CA GLY A 272 0.95 4.52 -10.71
C GLY A 272 0.59 3.57 -11.85
N SER A 273 1.42 3.62 -12.91
CA SER A 273 1.30 2.73 -14.06
C SER A 273 1.43 1.24 -13.75
N ASN A 274 2.08 0.91 -12.62
CA ASN A 274 2.31 -0.47 -12.19
C ASN A 274 1.05 -1.14 -11.61
N THR A 275 0.09 -0.35 -11.13
CA THR A 275 -1.13 -0.85 -10.49
C THR A 275 -2.33 0.00 -10.90
N PRO A 276 -2.83 -0.11 -12.15
CA PRO A 276 -3.95 0.68 -12.64
C PRO A 276 -5.26 0.18 -12.01
N VAL A 277 -5.66 0.75 -10.88
CA VAL A 277 -6.79 0.28 -10.05
C VAL A 277 -8.10 0.27 -10.83
N PHE A 278 -8.42 1.35 -11.55
CA PHE A 278 -9.71 1.44 -12.25
C PHE A 278 -9.71 0.76 -13.61
N TYR A 279 -8.57 0.65 -14.29
CA TYR A 279 -8.53 0.04 -15.62
C TYR A 279 -8.71 -1.46 -15.61
N VAL A 280 -8.22 -2.13 -14.57
CA VAL A 280 -8.21 -3.61 -14.47
C VAL A 280 -9.44 -4.14 -13.75
N LEU A 281 -9.98 -3.40 -12.78
CA LEU A 281 -10.99 -3.90 -11.84
C LEU A 281 -12.41 -3.37 -12.10
N ASN A 282 -12.62 -2.59 -13.16
CA ASN A 282 -13.94 -2.05 -13.47
C ASN A 282 -14.50 -2.52 -14.83
N PRO A 283 -15.10 -3.71 -14.92
CA PRO A 283 -15.74 -4.20 -16.13
C PRO A 283 -17.00 -3.39 -16.52
N ILE A 284 -17.50 -2.51 -15.64
CA ILE A 284 -18.73 -1.72 -15.83
C ILE A 284 -18.42 -0.35 -16.46
N ARG A 285 -17.15 0.05 -16.52
CA ARG A 285 -16.70 1.36 -17.02
C ARG A 285 -17.31 1.80 -18.38
N PRO A 286 -17.44 0.96 -19.42
CA PRO A 286 -18.02 1.38 -20.70
C PRO A 286 -19.47 1.86 -20.58
N LYS A 287 -20.25 1.34 -19.62
CA LYS A 287 -21.65 1.70 -19.40
C LYS A 287 -21.81 2.95 -18.52
N MET A 288 -20.87 3.22 -17.62
CA MET A 288 -20.89 4.36 -16.71
C MET A 288 -20.29 5.64 -17.32
N ALA A 289 -19.56 5.56 -18.44
CA ALA A 289 -18.76 6.64 -19.02
C ALA A 289 -19.57 7.89 -19.44
N LYS A 290 -20.89 7.83 -19.58
CA LYS A 290 -21.70 8.99 -19.96
C LYS A 290 -21.86 10.03 -18.84
N ASN A 291 -21.80 9.62 -17.56
CA ASN A 291 -22.05 10.49 -16.40
C ASN A 291 -20.94 10.43 -15.33
N SER A 292 -19.80 9.80 -15.63
CA SER A 292 -18.67 9.70 -14.70
C SER A 292 -17.52 10.59 -15.12
N ARG A 293 -16.92 11.30 -14.20
CA ARG A 293 -15.72 12.11 -14.41
C ARG A 293 -14.53 11.49 -13.72
N PHE A 294 -13.40 11.46 -14.40
CA PHE A 294 -12.18 10.85 -13.97
C PHE A 294 -11.10 11.91 -13.75
N TYR A 295 -10.47 11.92 -12.57
CA TYR A 295 -9.38 12.81 -12.22
C TYR A 295 -8.15 11.99 -11.80
N PRO A 296 -7.17 11.77 -12.69
CA PRO A 296 -5.89 11.21 -12.33
C PRO A 296 -5.02 12.31 -11.71
N GLU A 297 -4.73 12.22 -10.39
CA GLU A 297 -3.90 13.21 -9.72
C GLU A 297 -2.68 12.59 -9.04
N ASN A 298 -1.53 13.26 -9.19
CA ASN A 298 -0.26 12.90 -8.57
C ASN A 298 -0.15 13.50 -7.15
N GLY A 299 0.65 12.89 -6.27
CA GLY A 299 0.80 13.20 -4.84
C GLY A 299 1.03 14.67 -4.42
N TYR A 300 1.19 15.60 -5.38
CA TYR A 300 1.19 17.06 -5.11
C TYR A 300 -0.18 17.60 -4.70
N PHE A 301 -1.25 16.95 -5.10
CA PHE A 301 -2.62 17.39 -4.88
C PHE A 301 -3.05 17.31 -3.41
N MET A 302 -2.60 16.27 -2.68
CA MET A 302 -2.95 16.09 -1.26
C MET A 302 -2.39 17.20 -0.35
N LYS A 303 -1.25 17.81 -0.73
CA LYS A 303 -0.67 18.94 0.02
C LYS A 303 -1.51 20.21 -0.07
N GLU A 304 -2.35 20.34 -1.08
CA GLU A 304 -3.26 21.47 -1.29
C GLU A 304 -4.64 21.18 -0.69
N LEU A 305 -5.12 19.95 -0.73
CA LEU A 305 -6.34 19.53 -0.03
C LEU A 305 -6.19 19.72 1.49
N SER A 306 -5.03 19.37 2.09
CA SER A 306 -4.78 19.64 3.51
C SER A 306 -4.79 21.13 3.84
N ARG A 307 -4.32 22.01 2.94
CA ARG A 307 -4.38 23.46 3.13
C ARG A 307 -5.81 24.03 3.04
N ILE A 308 -6.67 23.42 2.22
CA ILE A 308 -8.08 23.84 2.10
C ILE A 308 -8.86 23.43 3.35
N THR A 309 -8.64 22.23 3.86
CA THR A 309 -9.26 21.75 5.12
C THR A 309 -8.79 22.56 6.33
N ASP A 310 -7.52 22.96 6.40
CA ASP A 310 -7.02 23.82 7.45
C ASP A 310 -7.65 25.23 7.40
N SER A 311 -7.85 25.78 6.20
CA SER A 311 -8.50 27.10 6.05
C SER A 311 -9.99 27.10 6.41
N GLU A 312 -10.70 25.98 6.23
CA GLU A 312 -12.11 25.82 6.63
C GLU A 312 -12.26 25.45 8.11
N ARG A 313 -11.31 24.68 8.69
CA ARG A 313 -11.24 24.46 10.15
C ARG A 313 -11.07 25.75 10.93
N LEU A 314 -10.19 26.65 10.46
CA LEU A 314 -9.98 27.97 11.07
C LEU A 314 -11.22 28.88 10.95
N ARG A 315 -12.06 28.73 9.93
CA ARG A 315 -13.31 29.49 9.79
C ARG A 315 -14.49 28.98 10.62
N ARG A 316 -14.44 27.71 11.08
CA ARG A 316 -15.46 27.12 11.97
C ARG A 316 -15.13 27.29 13.46
N CYS A 317 -13.92 27.77 13.78
CA CYS A 317 -13.47 28.05 15.15
C CYS A 317 -13.39 29.57 15.43
N ALA A 318 -13.75 30.44 14.50
CA ALA A 318 -13.98 31.85 14.64
C ALA A 318 -15.49 32.18 14.53
#